data_ecbf2a7f58b81e790be3d6d4370c5ad5
#
_entry.id   ecbf2a7f58b81e790be3d6d4370c5ad5
#
_cell.length_a   1.000
_cell.length_b   1.000
_cell.length_c   1.000
_cell.angle_alpha   90.00
_cell.angle_beta   90.00
_cell.angle_gamma   90.00
#
_symmetry.space_group_name_H-M   'P 1'
#
loop_
_entity.id
_entity.type
_entity.pdbx_description
1 polymer ?
#
loop_
_entity_poly.entity_id
_entity_poly.type
_entity_poly.pdbx_seq_one_letter_code
_entity_poly.pdbx_strand_id
1 'polypeptide(L)'
;MYRLLIVTTNQATKDMLASMEGWEALGVKPPRVRETVEDAVECMKKHPIDAIAVEDAPVFAPLADYLDRQAPAMPVFAIEADAKTQLETVRQTVNLLTRLRADDSNDQYDPAYMMEKQRARWLRRVIGGLEPTAEDIVRGLKLYRCAMRPGVPCVLARLGVPEDDGFMTERWHYGGERLEIALRNFFGREHGHMLLRVAVVSPQEVRVLCYPRDEAEGLSENAAFEYVQETIEQIAQYLGLALKVLEVRRIAGLCDFAAENDAI
;
A
#
# COMPACT_ATOMS: atom_id res chain seq x y z
N MET A 1 20.16 11.83 8.95
CA MET A 1 20.21 11.64 7.49
C MET A 1 20.03 10.17 7.19
N TYR A 2 19.11 9.85 6.29
CA TYR A 2 18.83 8.48 5.83
C TYR A 2 19.91 7.98 4.87
N ARG A 3 20.07 6.66 4.80
CA ARG A 3 21.04 5.97 3.94
C ARG A 3 20.29 5.07 2.98
N LEU A 4 20.43 5.35 1.69
CA LEU A 4 19.77 4.62 0.62
C LEU A 4 20.79 3.71 -0.09
N LEU A 5 20.31 2.55 -0.53
CA LEU A 5 21.03 1.64 -1.40
C LEU A 5 20.29 1.54 -2.74
N ILE A 6 21.00 1.63 -3.84
CA ILE A 6 20.46 1.44 -5.19
C ILE A 6 21.20 0.29 -5.85
N VAL A 7 20.45 -0.67 -6.38
CA VAL A 7 21.01 -1.86 -7.02
C VAL A 7 20.63 -1.85 -8.49
N THR A 8 21.60 -1.58 -9.34
CA THR A 8 21.41 -1.44 -10.79
C THR A 8 22.70 -1.71 -11.57
N THR A 9 22.55 -2.35 -12.72
CA THR A 9 23.62 -2.47 -13.72
C THR A 9 23.55 -1.41 -14.80
N ASN A 10 22.44 -0.64 -14.85
CA ASN A 10 22.17 0.36 -15.87
C ASN A 10 23.11 1.57 -15.71
N GLN A 11 23.98 1.79 -16.71
CA GLN A 11 24.96 2.88 -16.67
C GLN A 11 24.29 4.26 -16.71
N ALA A 12 23.22 4.43 -17.50
CA ALA A 12 22.49 5.71 -17.57
C ALA A 12 21.89 6.10 -16.22
N THR A 13 21.34 5.10 -15.48
CA THR A 13 20.86 5.30 -14.11
C THR A 13 21.99 5.72 -13.17
N LYS A 14 23.15 5.07 -13.24
CA LYS A 14 24.32 5.42 -12.42
C LYS A 14 24.81 6.85 -12.69
N ASP A 15 24.89 7.23 -13.98
CA ASP A 15 25.31 8.56 -14.39
C ASP A 15 24.30 9.63 -13.95
N MET A 16 23.01 9.36 -14.08
CA MET A 16 21.94 10.24 -13.55
C MET A 16 22.12 10.43 -12.05
N LEU A 17 22.21 9.35 -11.28
CA LEU A 17 22.35 9.42 -9.82
C LEU A 17 23.60 10.15 -9.37
N ALA A 18 24.71 10.01 -10.09
CA ALA A 18 25.96 10.69 -9.82
C ALA A 18 25.89 12.21 -10.10
N SER A 19 25.05 12.61 -11.07
CA SER A 19 24.82 14.01 -11.42
C SER A 19 23.75 14.70 -10.57
N MET A 20 22.95 13.93 -9.82
CA MET A 20 21.85 14.48 -9.02
C MET A 20 22.37 15.26 -7.82
N GLU A 21 21.85 16.47 -7.65
CA GLU A 21 22.04 17.32 -6.49
C GLU A 21 20.79 17.29 -5.58
N GLY A 22 20.91 17.82 -4.39
CA GLY A 22 19.77 18.00 -3.47
C GLY A 22 19.49 16.83 -2.51
N TRP A 23 20.31 15.80 -2.49
CA TRP A 23 20.19 14.68 -1.52
C TRP A 23 20.15 15.16 -0.07
N GLU A 24 21.05 16.07 0.30
CA GLU A 24 21.12 16.60 1.65
C GLU A 24 19.90 17.41 2.06
N ALA A 25 19.31 18.16 1.09
CA ALA A 25 18.09 18.92 1.32
C ALA A 25 16.89 18.02 1.64
N LEU A 26 16.90 16.76 1.15
CA LEU A 26 15.93 15.73 1.49
C LEU A 26 16.27 14.97 2.79
N GLY A 27 17.36 15.32 3.47
CA GLY A 27 17.81 14.60 4.66
C GLY A 27 18.42 13.22 4.36
N VAL A 28 18.92 13.02 3.15
CA VAL A 28 19.49 11.77 2.64
C VAL A 28 20.98 11.96 2.37
N LYS A 29 21.79 10.96 2.68
CA LYS A 29 23.18 10.90 2.17
C LYS A 29 23.16 10.46 0.71
N PRO A 30 24.14 10.87 -0.13
CA PRO A 30 24.26 10.33 -1.47
C PRO A 30 24.16 8.80 -1.44
N PRO A 31 23.31 8.20 -2.31
CA PRO A 31 23.01 6.78 -2.23
C PRO A 31 24.25 5.93 -2.56
N ARG A 32 24.33 4.77 -1.95
CA ARG A 32 25.30 3.75 -2.33
C ARG A 32 24.75 3.01 -3.54
N VAL A 33 25.59 2.79 -4.56
CA VAL A 33 25.21 2.00 -5.73
C VAL A 33 25.95 0.65 -5.71
N ARG A 34 25.24 -0.42 -6.05
CA ARG A 34 25.78 -1.77 -6.20
C ARG A 34 25.25 -2.40 -7.48
N GLU A 35 26.01 -3.31 -8.07
CA GLU A 35 25.69 -3.90 -9.36
C GLU A 35 25.32 -5.39 -9.26
N THR A 36 25.57 -6.01 -8.09
CA THR A 36 25.26 -7.43 -7.86
C THR A 36 24.43 -7.62 -6.61
N VAL A 37 23.75 -8.75 -6.53
CA VAL A 37 22.97 -9.16 -5.34
C VAL A 37 23.90 -9.35 -4.15
N GLU A 38 25.04 -9.99 -4.38
CA GLU A 38 26.06 -10.31 -3.36
C GLU A 38 26.61 -9.04 -2.72
N ASP A 39 26.99 -8.05 -3.53
CA ASP A 39 27.51 -6.76 -3.06
C ASP A 39 26.43 -5.96 -2.30
N ALA A 40 25.18 -6.04 -2.77
CA ALA A 40 24.06 -5.40 -2.09
C ALA A 40 23.80 -6.01 -0.70
N VAL A 41 23.77 -7.33 -0.61
CA VAL A 41 23.60 -8.06 0.66
C VAL A 41 24.77 -7.78 1.61
N GLU A 42 26.00 -7.79 1.10
CA GLU A 42 27.18 -7.45 1.90
C GLU A 42 27.13 -6.00 2.40
N CYS A 43 26.70 -5.07 1.55
CA CYS A 43 26.53 -3.68 1.92
C CYS A 43 25.51 -3.52 3.04
N MET A 44 24.36 -4.20 2.98
CA MET A 44 23.33 -4.18 4.02
C MET A 44 23.80 -4.79 5.35
N LYS A 45 24.65 -5.82 5.30
CA LYS A 45 25.26 -6.41 6.51
C LYS A 45 26.28 -5.49 7.18
N LYS A 46 27.04 -4.72 6.39
CA LYS A 46 28.11 -3.84 6.90
C LYS A 46 27.63 -2.44 7.29
N HIS A 47 26.53 -2.00 6.70
CA HIS A 47 26.04 -0.64 6.88
C HIS A 47 24.54 -0.62 7.16
N PRO A 48 24.08 0.26 8.06
CA PRO A 48 22.66 0.49 8.23
C PRO A 48 22.11 1.16 6.95
N ILE A 49 21.19 0.46 6.28
CA ILE A 49 20.45 0.95 5.12
C ILE A 49 19.00 1.15 5.56
N ASP A 50 18.43 2.31 5.24
CA ASP A 50 17.07 2.67 5.65
C ASP A 50 16.03 2.31 4.57
N ALA A 51 16.40 2.37 3.27
CA ALA A 51 15.57 1.94 2.16
C ALA A 51 16.42 1.53 0.95
N ILE A 52 15.86 0.72 0.08
CA ILE A 52 16.56 0.18 -1.10
C ILE A 52 15.75 0.42 -2.37
N ALA A 53 16.43 0.67 -3.49
CA ALA A 53 15.87 0.57 -4.82
C ALA A 53 16.56 -0.58 -5.58
N VAL A 54 15.76 -1.33 -6.32
CA VAL A 54 16.27 -2.48 -7.11
C VAL A 54 15.74 -2.32 -8.53
N GLU A 55 16.65 -2.40 -9.49
CA GLU A 55 16.31 -2.44 -10.91
C GLU A 55 15.39 -3.63 -11.20
N ASP A 56 14.35 -3.39 -12.01
CA ASP A 56 13.39 -4.41 -12.40
C ASP A 56 13.98 -5.32 -13.49
N ALA A 57 14.89 -6.19 -13.08
CA ALA A 57 15.56 -7.14 -13.95
C ALA A 57 15.64 -8.52 -13.28
N PRO A 58 15.49 -9.62 -14.05
CA PRO A 58 15.47 -10.98 -13.50
C PRO A 58 16.72 -11.34 -12.69
N VAL A 59 17.87 -10.75 -13.00
CA VAL A 59 19.12 -10.97 -12.27
C VAL A 59 19.04 -10.56 -10.80
N PHE A 60 18.14 -9.64 -10.46
CA PHE A 60 17.94 -9.15 -9.08
C PHE A 60 16.79 -9.85 -8.34
N ALA A 61 16.09 -10.82 -8.95
CA ALA A 61 15.03 -11.57 -8.27
C ALA A 61 15.46 -12.20 -6.93
N PRO A 62 16.68 -12.78 -6.79
CA PRO A 62 17.15 -13.32 -5.51
C PRO A 62 17.28 -12.27 -4.41
N LEU A 63 17.49 -10.99 -4.76
CA LEU A 63 17.52 -9.90 -3.78
C LEU A 63 16.13 -9.59 -3.24
N ALA A 64 15.08 -9.66 -4.06
CA ALA A 64 13.70 -9.53 -3.62
C ALA A 64 13.35 -10.62 -2.59
N ASP A 65 13.69 -11.89 -2.88
CA ASP A 65 13.50 -13.00 -1.95
C ASP A 65 14.28 -12.83 -0.64
N TYR A 66 15.49 -12.27 -0.71
CA TYR A 66 16.27 -11.96 0.48
C TYR A 66 15.59 -10.87 1.33
N LEU A 67 15.11 -9.80 0.70
CA LEU A 67 14.42 -8.70 1.37
C LEU A 67 13.13 -9.19 2.04
N ASP A 68 12.35 -10.04 1.38
CA ASP A 68 11.12 -10.59 1.94
C ASP A 68 11.36 -11.42 3.21
N ARG A 69 12.47 -12.16 3.25
CA ARG A 69 12.81 -13.03 4.39
C ARG A 69 13.56 -12.31 5.50
N GLN A 70 14.50 -11.43 5.18
CA GLN A 70 15.44 -10.86 6.14
C GLN A 70 15.14 -9.39 6.51
N ALA A 71 14.40 -8.67 5.68
CA ALA A 71 14.09 -7.27 5.88
C ALA A 71 12.67 -6.90 5.38
N PRO A 72 11.60 -7.58 5.86
CA PRO A 72 10.25 -7.40 5.35
C PRO A 72 9.69 -5.99 5.58
N ALA A 73 10.24 -5.26 6.54
CA ALA A 73 9.87 -3.88 6.86
C ALA A 73 10.68 -2.82 6.09
N MET A 74 11.69 -3.22 5.31
CA MET A 74 12.53 -2.26 4.57
C MET A 74 11.75 -1.72 3.37
N PRO A 75 11.54 -0.38 3.25
CA PRO A 75 10.92 0.21 2.07
C PRO A 75 11.72 -0.07 0.81
N VAL A 76 11.01 -0.41 -0.28
CA VAL A 76 11.61 -0.59 -1.62
C VAL A 76 11.06 0.49 -2.54
N PHE A 77 11.89 1.43 -2.98
CA PHE A 77 11.47 2.51 -3.86
C PHE A 77 11.82 2.25 -5.32
N ALA A 78 11.15 2.95 -6.24
CA ALA A 78 11.37 2.79 -7.66
C ALA A 78 12.66 3.50 -8.11
N ILE A 79 13.30 2.95 -9.16
CA ILE A 79 14.31 3.64 -9.95
C ILE A 79 13.56 4.32 -11.10
N GLU A 80 13.73 5.63 -11.22
CA GLU A 80 13.03 6.44 -12.20
C GLU A 80 13.93 6.79 -13.38
N ALA A 81 13.32 7.15 -14.51
CA ALA A 81 14.06 7.44 -15.73
C ALA A 81 14.74 8.83 -15.73
N ASP A 82 14.25 9.76 -14.92
CA ASP A 82 14.77 11.12 -14.83
C ASP A 82 15.00 11.57 -13.39
N ALA A 83 15.92 12.52 -13.21
CA ALA A 83 16.35 13.02 -11.92
C ALA A 83 15.24 13.69 -11.10
N LYS A 84 14.30 14.40 -11.76
CA LYS A 84 13.22 15.12 -11.09
C LYS A 84 12.24 14.13 -10.45
N THR A 85 11.80 13.13 -11.21
CA THR A 85 10.92 12.08 -10.74
C THR A 85 11.62 11.23 -9.68
N GLN A 86 12.93 10.95 -9.84
CA GLN A 86 13.71 10.24 -8.83
C GLN A 86 13.77 11.00 -7.50
N LEU A 87 13.95 12.33 -7.50
CA LEU A 87 13.91 13.13 -6.28
C LEU A 87 12.54 13.09 -5.60
N GLU A 88 11.46 13.09 -6.36
CA GLU A 88 10.11 12.99 -5.81
C GLU A 88 9.86 11.61 -5.17
N THR A 89 10.28 10.54 -5.83
CA THR A 89 10.23 9.16 -5.30
C THR A 89 11.05 9.03 -4.02
N VAL A 90 12.23 9.64 -3.96
CA VAL A 90 13.04 9.71 -2.74
C VAL A 90 12.35 10.52 -1.65
N ARG A 91 11.71 11.64 -1.97
CA ARG A 91 10.93 12.43 -1.01
C ARG A 91 9.80 11.62 -0.38
N GLN A 92 9.05 10.88 -1.18
CA GLN A 92 8.00 9.97 -0.70
C GLN A 92 8.57 8.88 0.22
N THR A 93 9.72 8.33 -0.14
CA THR A 93 10.44 7.34 0.68
C THR A 93 10.87 7.93 2.02
N VAL A 94 11.44 9.13 2.04
CA VAL A 94 11.83 9.84 3.27
C VAL A 94 10.62 10.15 4.15
N ASN A 95 9.50 10.54 3.55
CA ASN A 95 8.25 10.75 4.29
C ASN A 95 7.76 9.46 4.97
N LEU A 96 7.85 8.31 4.29
CA LEU A 96 7.53 7.01 4.90
C LEU A 96 8.51 6.70 6.04
N LEU A 97 9.82 6.80 5.81
CA LEU A 97 10.84 6.53 6.83
C LEU A 97 10.66 7.42 8.07
N THR A 98 10.28 8.67 7.87
CA THR A 98 10.00 9.60 8.98
C THR A 98 8.78 9.15 9.79
N ARG A 99 7.72 8.68 9.13
CA ARG A 99 6.54 8.14 9.82
C ARG A 99 6.85 6.84 10.56
N LEU A 100 7.63 5.95 9.96
CA LEU A 100 8.06 4.71 10.61
C LEU A 100 8.86 5.00 11.90
N ARG A 101 9.73 6.02 11.88
CA ARG A 101 10.52 6.42 13.06
C ARG A 101 9.72 7.23 14.09
N ALA A 102 8.76 8.06 13.67
CA ALA A 102 7.95 8.84 14.59
C ALA A 102 7.07 7.97 15.50
N ASP A 103 6.61 6.84 14.96
CA ASP A 103 5.86 5.85 15.72
C ASP A 103 6.80 4.93 16.59
N ASP A 104 8.12 4.94 16.32
CA ASP A 104 9.16 4.14 17.03
C ASP A 104 9.53 4.71 18.42
N SER A 105 8.97 5.86 18.80
CA SER A 105 9.17 6.47 20.14
C SER A 105 8.56 5.65 21.27
N ASN A 106 7.87 4.57 20.98
CA ASN A 106 7.36 3.58 21.91
C ASN A 106 8.07 2.25 21.63
N ASP A 107 9.08 1.90 22.42
CA ASP A 107 9.94 0.69 22.34
C ASP A 107 9.22 -0.67 22.21
N GLN A 108 7.90 -0.68 21.91
CA GLN A 108 7.04 -1.84 21.89
C GLN A 108 6.62 -2.32 20.49
N TYR A 109 6.96 -1.62 19.41
CA TYR A 109 6.44 -2.00 18.09
C TYR A 109 7.52 -2.56 17.16
N ASP A 110 7.25 -3.77 16.66
CA ASP A 110 8.02 -4.42 15.60
C ASP A 110 7.97 -3.56 14.30
N PRO A 111 9.12 -3.31 13.66
CA PRO A 111 9.18 -2.62 12.36
C PRO A 111 8.22 -3.19 11.29
N ALA A 112 8.00 -4.50 11.29
CA ALA A 112 7.07 -5.16 10.38
C ALA A 112 5.61 -4.73 10.65
N TYR A 113 5.22 -4.61 11.92
CA TYR A 113 3.91 -4.10 12.31
C TYR A 113 3.72 -2.64 11.88
N MET A 114 4.75 -1.81 12.04
CA MET A 114 4.69 -0.41 11.62
C MET A 114 4.56 -0.27 10.10
N MET A 115 5.28 -1.08 9.33
CA MET A 115 5.14 -1.12 7.88
C MET A 115 3.73 -1.58 7.48
N GLU A 116 3.16 -2.60 8.13
CA GLU A 116 1.78 -3.04 7.87
C GLU A 116 0.76 -1.91 8.13
N LYS A 117 0.93 -1.15 9.21
CA LYS A 117 0.08 0.01 9.54
C LYS A 117 0.16 1.10 8.46
N GLN A 118 1.37 1.42 7.98
CA GLN A 118 1.54 2.41 6.91
C GLN A 118 0.99 1.90 5.57
N ARG A 119 1.17 0.61 5.25
CA ARG A 119 0.56 -0.05 4.09
C ARG A 119 -0.96 0.03 4.12
N ALA A 120 -1.57 -0.27 5.26
CA ALA A 120 -3.03 -0.19 5.42
C ALA A 120 -3.55 1.23 5.21
N ARG A 121 -2.84 2.24 5.74
CA ARG A 121 -3.17 3.66 5.49
C ARG A 121 -3.08 4.03 4.03
N TRP A 122 -2.02 3.60 3.36
CA TRP A 122 -1.83 3.88 1.95
C TRP A 122 -2.89 3.18 1.09
N LEU A 123 -3.19 1.89 1.34
CA LEU A 123 -4.26 1.17 0.63
C LEU A 123 -5.63 1.83 0.81
N ARG A 124 -5.94 2.39 2.00
CA ARG A 124 -7.16 3.19 2.19
C ARG A 124 -7.21 4.37 1.23
N ARG A 125 -6.09 5.07 1.04
CA ARG A 125 -6.02 6.20 0.08
C ARG A 125 -6.25 5.72 -1.35
N VAL A 126 -5.63 4.60 -1.76
CA VAL A 126 -5.86 3.98 -3.07
C VAL A 126 -7.34 3.66 -3.26
N ILE A 127 -7.92 2.87 -2.36
CA ILE A 127 -9.33 2.44 -2.44
C ILE A 127 -10.28 3.65 -2.37
N GLY A 128 -9.88 4.71 -1.69
CA GLY A 128 -10.62 5.98 -1.61
C GLY A 128 -10.49 6.86 -2.86
N GLY A 129 -9.66 6.48 -3.85
CA GLY A 129 -9.42 7.32 -5.03
C GLY A 129 -8.58 8.56 -4.73
N LEU A 130 -7.71 8.52 -3.71
CA LEU A 130 -6.90 9.67 -3.28
C LEU A 130 -5.46 9.64 -3.80
N GLU A 131 -5.08 8.60 -4.52
CA GLU A 131 -3.78 8.55 -5.23
C GLU A 131 -3.96 9.14 -6.63
N PRO A 132 -3.11 10.11 -7.01
CA PRO A 132 -3.40 10.93 -8.19
C PRO A 132 -3.20 10.21 -9.52
N THR A 133 -2.28 9.25 -9.61
CA THR A 133 -1.98 8.56 -10.87
C THR A 133 -1.79 7.05 -10.69
N ALA A 134 -1.92 6.32 -11.80
CA ALA A 134 -1.62 4.87 -11.83
C ALA A 134 -0.14 4.59 -11.48
N GLU A 135 0.77 5.46 -11.91
CA GLU A 135 2.18 5.36 -11.59
C GLU A 135 2.43 5.51 -10.08
N ASP A 136 1.72 6.42 -9.40
CA ASP A 136 1.84 6.57 -7.94
C ASP A 136 1.33 5.33 -7.21
N ILE A 137 0.29 4.68 -7.73
CA ILE A 137 -0.19 3.39 -7.20
C ILE A 137 0.89 2.31 -7.37
N VAL A 138 1.49 2.20 -8.55
CA VAL A 138 2.56 1.23 -8.81
C VAL A 138 3.79 1.48 -7.92
N ARG A 139 4.22 2.74 -7.77
CA ARG A 139 5.30 3.13 -6.86
C ARG A 139 4.97 2.78 -5.41
N GLY A 140 3.73 3.06 -5.00
CA GLY A 140 3.25 2.76 -3.65
C GLY A 140 3.22 1.26 -3.35
N LEU A 141 2.82 0.41 -4.29
CA LEU A 141 2.86 -1.05 -4.12
C LEU A 141 4.27 -1.53 -3.76
N LYS A 142 5.31 -1.02 -4.45
CA LYS A 142 6.71 -1.32 -4.13
C LYS A 142 7.12 -0.72 -2.78
N LEU A 143 6.88 0.58 -2.59
CA LEU A 143 7.34 1.33 -1.42
C LEU A 143 6.80 0.78 -0.09
N TYR A 144 5.52 0.43 -0.08
CA TYR A 144 4.85 -0.12 1.11
C TYR A 144 4.92 -1.66 1.18
N ARG A 145 5.70 -2.31 0.34
CA ARG A 145 5.85 -3.78 0.31
C ARG A 145 4.50 -4.49 0.20
N CYS A 146 3.61 -4.00 -0.64
CA CYS A 146 2.31 -4.60 -0.86
C CYS A 146 2.43 -5.76 -1.85
N ALA A 147 1.94 -6.94 -1.48
CA ALA A 147 1.99 -8.13 -2.32
C ALA A 147 0.98 -8.09 -3.50
N MET A 148 0.02 -7.16 -3.50
CA MET A 148 -0.94 -7.01 -4.58
C MET A 148 -0.24 -6.49 -5.85
N ARG A 149 -0.70 -6.95 -7.02
CA ARG A 149 -0.23 -6.47 -8.33
C ARG A 149 -1.21 -5.47 -8.92
N PRO A 150 -0.73 -4.43 -9.64
CA PRO A 150 -1.58 -3.31 -10.06
C PRO A 150 -2.65 -3.69 -11.08
N GLY A 151 -2.38 -4.64 -11.98
CA GLY A 151 -3.25 -5.05 -13.10
C GLY A 151 -4.02 -6.34 -12.86
N VAL A 152 -4.12 -6.84 -11.63
CA VAL A 152 -4.91 -8.04 -11.35
C VAL A 152 -6.37 -7.66 -11.16
N PRO A 153 -7.30 -8.28 -11.95
CA PRO A 153 -8.72 -8.01 -11.81
C PRO A 153 -9.22 -8.36 -10.41
N CYS A 154 -9.96 -7.44 -9.81
CA CYS A 154 -10.54 -7.59 -8.49
C CYS A 154 -12.00 -7.10 -8.48
N VAL A 155 -12.69 -7.26 -7.35
CA VAL A 155 -14.07 -6.79 -7.18
C VAL A 155 -14.10 -5.70 -6.13
N LEU A 156 -14.76 -4.60 -6.47
CA LEU A 156 -15.03 -3.47 -5.58
C LEU A 156 -16.50 -3.49 -5.18
N ALA A 157 -16.76 -3.55 -3.88
CA ALA A 157 -18.09 -3.29 -3.33
C ALA A 157 -18.12 -1.90 -2.69
N ARG A 158 -19.11 -1.09 -3.07
CA ARG A 158 -19.40 0.21 -2.46
C ARG A 158 -20.63 0.07 -1.59
N LEU A 159 -20.51 0.48 -0.34
CA LEU A 159 -21.55 0.35 0.68
C LEU A 159 -21.92 1.74 1.20
N GLY A 160 -23.21 2.04 1.20
CA GLY A 160 -23.76 3.26 1.78
C GLY A 160 -23.97 3.14 3.28
N VAL A 161 -23.55 4.14 4.02
CA VAL A 161 -23.89 4.31 5.43
C VAL A 161 -25.18 5.16 5.50
N PRO A 162 -26.28 4.66 6.11
CA PRO A 162 -27.50 5.43 6.23
C PRO A 162 -27.28 6.73 7.03
N GLU A 163 -27.79 7.84 6.50
CA GLU A 163 -27.71 9.15 7.17
C GLU A 163 -28.81 9.34 8.22
N ASP A 164 -29.95 8.70 7.98
CA ASP A 164 -31.21 8.90 8.69
C ASP A 164 -31.40 7.98 9.91
N ASP A 165 -30.47 7.02 10.11
CA ASP A 165 -30.57 6.08 11.25
C ASP A 165 -29.82 6.55 12.52
N GLY A 166 -29.19 7.72 12.49
CA GLY A 166 -28.44 8.31 13.60
C GLY A 166 -27.16 7.54 14.01
N PHE A 167 -26.76 6.50 13.27
CA PHE A 167 -25.63 5.68 13.68
C PHE A 167 -24.35 6.50 13.83
N MET A 168 -23.96 7.27 12.80
CA MET A 168 -22.71 8.05 12.81
C MET A 168 -22.78 9.29 13.71
N THR A 169 -23.95 9.81 14.01
CA THR A 169 -24.13 11.07 14.75
C THR A 169 -24.46 10.84 16.23
N GLU A 170 -25.21 9.79 16.57
CA GLU A 170 -25.73 9.55 17.90
C GLU A 170 -25.14 8.30 18.58
N ARG A 171 -24.90 7.24 17.83
CA ARG A 171 -24.46 5.94 18.39
C ARG A 171 -22.96 5.70 18.27
N TRP A 172 -22.33 6.19 17.18
CA TRP A 172 -20.90 5.97 16.91
C TRP A 172 -20.07 7.23 17.16
N HIS A 173 -19.51 7.36 18.36
CA HIS A 173 -18.73 8.53 18.77
C HIS A 173 -17.24 8.45 18.48
N TYR A 174 -16.78 7.38 17.84
CA TYR A 174 -15.35 7.06 17.75
C TYR A 174 -14.68 7.46 16.43
N GLY A 175 -15.43 8.04 15.48
CA GLY A 175 -14.94 8.45 14.18
C GLY A 175 -14.70 7.32 13.18
N GLY A 176 -14.36 7.72 11.93
CA GLY A 176 -14.25 6.79 10.80
C GLY A 176 -13.12 5.75 10.92
N GLU A 177 -11.98 6.11 11.52
CA GLU A 177 -10.87 5.16 11.69
C GLU A 177 -11.24 3.97 12.59
N ARG A 178 -11.96 4.22 13.69
CA ARG A 178 -12.43 3.14 14.56
C ARG A 178 -13.55 2.33 13.93
N LEU A 179 -14.41 2.97 13.14
CA LEU A 179 -15.41 2.27 12.36
C LEU A 179 -14.74 1.31 11.37
N GLU A 180 -13.72 1.76 10.65
CA GLU A 180 -12.97 0.89 9.74
C GLU A 180 -12.34 -0.32 10.45
N ILE A 181 -11.79 -0.12 11.65
CA ILE A 181 -11.25 -1.25 12.45
C ILE A 181 -12.37 -2.24 12.81
N ALA A 182 -13.54 -1.73 13.24
CA ALA A 182 -14.68 -2.58 13.54
C ALA A 182 -15.15 -3.36 12.31
N LEU A 183 -15.34 -2.67 11.18
CA LEU A 183 -15.76 -3.31 9.92
C LEU A 183 -14.75 -4.36 9.44
N ARG A 184 -13.45 -4.10 9.55
CA ARG A 184 -12.40 -5.09 9.24
C ARG A 184 -12.48 -6.35 10.09
N ASN A 185 -12.98 -6.26 11.32
CA ASN A 185 -13.17 -7.45 12.15
C ASN A 185 -14.34 -8.32 11.65
N PHE A 186 -15.38 -7.71 11.08
CA PHE A 186 -16.47 -8.46 10.45
C PHE A 186 -16.09 -9.05 9.11
N PHE A 187 -15.52 -8.24 8.20
CA PHE A 187 -15.10 -8.71 6.89
C PHE A 187 -13.88 -9.66 6.96
N GLY A 188 -13.08 -9.60 8.02
CA GLY A 188 -11.83 -10.33 8.09
C GLY A 188 -10.75 -9.78 7.14
N ARG A 189 -9.63 -10.50 7.11
CA ARG A 189 -8.51 -10.21 6.18
C ARG A 189 -8.60 -11.02 4.90
N GLU A 190 -9.21 -12.20 4.98
CA GLU A 190 -9.38 -13.16 3.90
C GLU A 190 -10.66 -13.98 4.11
N HIS A 191 -11.27 -14.40 3.01
CA HIS A 191 -12.37 -15.36 2.98
C HIS A 191 -12.27 -16.23 1.72
N GLY A 192 -12.16 -17.57 1.88
CA GLY A 192 -11.94 -18.47 0.77
C GLY A 192 -10.73 -18.08 -0.08
N HIS A 193 -10.97 -17.75 -1.33
CA HIS A 193 -9.94 -17.30 -2.28
C HIS A 193 -9.80 -15.77 -2.37
N MET A 194 -10.41 -15.01 -1.45
CA MET A 194 -10.42 -13.55 -1.44
C MET A 194 -9.55 -12.98 -0.32
N LEU A 195 -8.71 -12.03 -0.66
CA LEU A 195 -8.09 -11.10 0.29
C LEU A 195 -8.96 -9.85 0.38
N LEU A 196 -9.29 -9.42 1.59
CA LEU A 196 -10.25 -8.35 1.83
C LEU A 196 -9.56 -7.10 2.38
N ARG A 197 -9.93 -5.94 1.85
CA ARG A 197 -9.51 -4.64 2.37
C ARG A 197 -10.71 -3.72 2.47
N VAL A 198 -10.93 -3.19 3.65
CA VAL A 198 -12.02 -2.27 3.96
C VAL A 198 -11.46 -0.87 4.12
N ALA A 199 -12.13 0.12 3.55
CA ALA A 199 -11.83 1.53 3.71
C ALA A 199 -13.12 2.31 3.98
N VAL A 200 -13.14 3.10 5.04
CA VAL A 200 -14.18 4.12 5.26
C VAL A 200 -13.70 5.38 4.54
N VAL A 201 -14.28 5.66 3.37
CA VAL A 201 -13.84 6.74 2.49
C VAL A 201 -14.52 8.07 2.80
N SER A 202 -15.74 8.01 3.33
CA SER A 202 -16.47 9.15 3.84
C SER A 202 -17.43 8.72 4.97
N PRO A 203 -18.08 9.65 5.69
CA PRO A 203 -19.13 9.29 6.65
C PRO A 203 -20.29 8.50 6.04
N GLN A 204 -20.50 8.61 4.72
CA GLN A 204 -21.61 7.99 4.01
C GLN A 204 -21.20 6.79 3.17
N GLU A 205 -19.88 6.52 3.00
CA GLU A 205 -19.42 5.47 2.11
C GLU A 205 -18.30 4.61 2.71
N VAL A 206 -18.50 3.31 2.61
CA VAL A 206 -17.50 2.29 2.88
C VAL A 206 -17.20 1.54 1.58
N ARG A 207 -15.94 1.28 1.31
CA ARG A 207 -15.49 0.46 0.18
C ARG A 207 -14.85 -0.83 0.68
N VAL A 208 -15.19 -1.94 0.05
CA VAL A 208 -14.58 -3.26 0.29
C VAL A 208 -13.95 -3.74 -1.00
N LEU A 209 -12.63 -3.85 -0.99
CA LEU A 209 -11.87 -4.45 -2.08
C LEU A 209 -11.72 -5.94 -1.82
N CYS A 210 -12.22 -6.76 -2.73
CA CYS A 210 -12.01 -8.20 -2.79
C CYS A 210 -10.94 -8.48 -3.86
N TYR A 211 -9.75 -8.88 -3.43
CA TYR A 211 -8.61 -9.18 -4.30
C TYR A 211 -8.40 -10.70 -4.35
N PRO A 212 -8.15 -11.33 -5.52
CA PRO A 212 -7.95 -12.78 -5.58
C PRO A 212 -6.66 -13.18 -4.86
N ARG A 213 -6.73 -14.24 -4.06
CA ARG A 213 -5.55 -14.83 -3.40
C ARG A 213 -4.67 -15.55 -4.41
N ASP A 214 -5.29 -16.24 -5.35
CA ASP A 214 -4.67 -16.84 -6.53
C ASP A 214 -5.11 -16.07 -7.78
N GLU A 215 -4.15 -15.39 -8.39
CA GLU A 215 -4.41 -14.58 -9.57
C GLU A 215 -4.83 -15.43 -10.78
N ALA A 216 -4.43 -16.71 -10.86
CA ALA A 216 -4.78 -17.62 -11.93
C ALA A 216 -6.24 -18.08 -11.86
N GLU A 217 -6.81 -18.21 -10.66
CA GLU A 217 -8.22 -18.58 -10.49
C GLU A 217 -9.16 -17.39 -10.69
N GLY A 218 -8.64 -16.17 -10.48
CA GLY A 218 -9.44 -14.96 -10.54
C GLY A 218 -10.46 -14.85 -9.41
N LEU A 219 -11.42 -13.96 -9.55
CA LEU A 219 -12.48 -13.74 -8.56
C LEU A 219 -13.85 -13.64 -9.21
N SER A 220 -14.82 -14.38 -8.68
CA SER A 220 -16.24 -14.29 -9.07
C SER A 220 -16.88 -13.07 -8.40
N GLU A 221 -17.52 -12.22 -9.20
CA GLU A 221 -18.30 -11.08 -8.72
C GLU A 221 -19.47 -11.52 -7.84
N ASN A 222 -20.15 -12.61 -8.22
CA ASN A 222 -21.25 -13.17 -7.44
C ASN A 222 -20.77 -13.67 -6.06
N ALA A 223 -19.64 -14.39 -5.99
CA ALA A 223 -19.11 -14.86 -4.71
C ALA A 223 -18.69 -13.70 -3.80
N ALA A 224 -18.14 -12.63 -4.38
CA ALA A 224 -17.83 -11.41 -3.62
C ALA A 224 -19.12 -10.73 -3.12
N PHE A 225 -20.14 -10.63 -3.96
CA PHE A 225 -21.44 -10.06 -3.60
C PHE A 225 -22.12 -10.84 -2.47
N GLU A 226 -22.21 -12.16 -2.58
CA GLU A 226 -22.82 -13.03 -1.56
C GLU A 226 -22.11 -12.85 -0.21
N TYR A 227 -20.78 -12.89 -0.21
CA TYR A 227 -20.01 -12.70 1.02
C TYR A 227 -20.20 -11.30 1.64
N VAL A 228 -20.19 -10.26 0.81
CA VAL A 228 -20.46 -8.89 1.28
C VAL A 228 -21.86 -8.79 1.87
N GLN A 229 -22.86 -9.38 1.23
CA GLN A 229 -24.25 -9.37 1.69
C GLN A 229 -24.40 -10.07 3.06
N GLU A 230 -23.84 -11.27 3.21
CA GLU A 230 -23.84 -11.98 4.49
C GLU A 230 -23.16 -11.18 5.59
N THR A 231 -22.04 -10.54 5.25
CA THR A 231 -21.27 -9.75 6.24
C THR A 231 -22.02 -8.50 6.68
N ILE A 232 -22.67 -7.77 5.78
CA ILE A 232 -23.45 -6.58 6.18
C ILE A 232 -24.67 -6.93 7.02
N GLU A 233 -25.26 -8.12 6.84
CA GLU A 233 -26.33 -8.62 7.73
C GLU A 233 -25.80 -8.87 9.14
N GLN A 234 -24.61 -9.44 9.29
CA GLN A 234 -23.95 -9.61 10.58
C GLN A 234 -23.62 -8.25 11.22
N ILE A 235 -23.12 -7.29 10.43
CA ILE A 235 -22.83 -5.92 10.90
C ILE A 235 -24.12 -5.27 11.43
N ALA A 236 -25.23 -5.41 10.69
CA ALA A 236 -26.51 -4.89 11.14
C ALA A 236 -26.98 -5.53 12.46
N GLN A 237 -26.81 -6.86 12.57
CA GLN A 237 -27.23 -7.60 13.76
C GLN A 237 -26.38 -7.26 15.00
N TYR A 238 -25.05 -7.20 14.87
CA TYR A 238 -24.15 -7.10 16.04
C TYR A 238 -23.66 -5.68 16.32
N LEU A 239 -23.53 -4.84 15.31
CA LEU A 239 -23.07 -3.45 15.45
C LEU A 239 -24.24 -2.45 15.39
N GLY A 240 -25.39 -2.88 14.85
CA GLY A 240 -26.55 -2.01 14.64
C GLY A 240 -26.38 -1.03 13.48
N LEU A 241 -25.41 -1.28 12.57
CA LEU A 241 -25.15 -0.46 11.39
C LEU A 241 -25.74 -1.13 10.15
N ALA A 242 -26.82 -0.58 9.61
CA ALA A 242 -27.51 -1.11 8.42
C ALA A 242 -26.88 -0.62 7.11
N LEU A 243 -25.71 -1.15 6.75
CA LEU A 243 -25.07 -0.83 5.47
C LEU A 243 -25.94 -1.27 4.29
N LYS A 244 -25.94 -0.48 3.21
CA LYS A 244 -26.63 -0.79 1.96
C LYS A 244 -25.63 -1.02 0.84
N VAL A 245 -25.75 -2.10 0.07
CA VAL A 245 -24.95 -2.30 -1.14
C VAL A 245 -25.39 -1.27 -2.18
N LEU A 246 -24.49 -0.36 -2.55
CA LEU A 246 -24.72 0.63 -3.61
C LEU A 246 -24.31 0.05 -4.96
N GLU A 247 -23.19 -0.64 -5.00
CA GLU A 247 -22.61 -1.22 -6.21
C GLU A 247 -21.67 -2.36 -5.85
N VAL A 248 -21.65 -3.41 -6.66
CA VAL A 248 -20.57 -4.40 -6.69
C VAL A 248 -20.15 -4.54 -8.14
N ARG A 249 -18.88 -4.27 -8.44
CA ARG A 249 -18.36 -4.32 -9.81
C ARG A 249 -16.96 -4.88 -9.87
N ARG A 250 -16.65 -5.53 -10.98
CA ARG A 250 -15.29 -5.91 -11.32
C ARG A 250 -14.52 -4.69 -11.80
N ILE A 251 -13.29 -4.54 -11.34
CA ILE A 251 -12.32 -3.55 -11.81
C ILE A 251 -11.12 -4.27 -12.41
N ALA A 252 -10.45 -3.67 -13.41
CA ALA A 252 -9.34 -4.30 -14.11
C ALA A 252 -8.08 -4.41 -13.23
N GLY A 253 -7.98 -3.57 -12.20
CA GLY A 253 -6.91 -3.63 -11.22
C GLY A 253 -6.90 -2.41 -10.30
N LEU A 254 -5.88 -2.33 -9.45
CA LEU A 254 -5.76 -1.21 -8.50
C LEU A 254 -5.56 0.15 -9.19
N CYS A 255 -5.01 0.15 -10.40
CA CYS A 255 -4.81 1.39 -11.16
C CYS A 255 -6.12 2.07 -11.59
N ASP A 256 -7.24 1.33 -11.61
CA ASP A 256 -8.56 1.91 -11.94
C ASP A 256 -9.02 2.94 -10.89
N PHE A 257 -8.50 2.86 -9.66
CA PHE A 257 -8.80 3.87 -8.65
C PHE A 257 -8.20 5.26 -8.97
N ALA A 258 -7.13 5.34 -9.77
CA ALA A 258 -6.58 6.60 -10.21
C ALA A 258 -7.48 7.31 -11.24
N ALA A 259 -8.16 6.55 -12.10
CA ALA A 259 -9.04 7.09 -13.13
C ALA A 259 -10.36 7.70 -12.58
N GLU A 260 -10.74 7.36 -11.35
CA GLU A 260 -11.93 7.97 -10.70
C GLU A 260 -11.73 9.44 -10.33
N ASN A 261 -10.49 9.91 -10.24
CA ASN A 261 -10.17 11.32 -9.92
C ASN A 261 -10.30 12.27 -11.11
N ASP A 262 -10.27 11.77 -12.35
CA ASP A 262 -10.40 12.60 -13.57
C ASP A 262 -11.88 12.89 -13.92
N ALA A 263 -12.83 12.34 -13.17
CA ALA A 263 -14.27 12.45 -13.44
C ALA A 263 -15.02 13.42 -12.48
N ILE A 264 -14.27 14.16 -11.63
CA ILE A 264 -14.81 15.22 -10.75
C ILE A 264 -14.29 16.59 -11.21
#